data_917a02cdd71da1af1a5747b434b41ca5
#
_entry.id   917a02cdd71da1af1a5747b434b41ca5
#
_cell.length_a   1.000
_cell.length_b   1.000
_cell.length_c   1.000
_cell.angle_alpha   90.00
_cell.angle_beta   90.00
_cell.angle_gamma   90.00
#
_symmetry.space_group_name_H-M   'P 1'
#
loop_
_entity.id
_entity.type
_entity.pdbx_description
1 polymer ?
#
loop_
_entity_poly.entity_id
_entity_poly.type
_entity_poly.pdbx_seq_one_letter_code
_entity_poly.pdbx_strand_id
1 'polypeptide(L)'
;MENRNQTYKPYAHVIVKLLNGVIYDENEKLWNDLLQYQVPVSQFFEQIAIDVIVDKKDGYAYLKQIEIDEEGNTIGLVRRIPLKYESSLICVFLREMLDDFEINNVDQRNLYITHKQLKDHIELFFKEKANKVKLLSQFDNHINNIVELGFLKKIGNSENSKDETRYEVKRIIKAKITNDVLEDFKKKLEQNV
;
A
#
# COMPACT_ATOMS: atom_id res chain seq x y z
N MET A 1 -9.52 -26.73 -36.92
CA MET A 1 -9.43 -25.85 -35.73
C MET A 1 -8.47 -24.74 -36.06
N GLU A 2 -9.00 -23.59 -36.45
CA GLU A 2 -8.18 -22.42 -36.79
C GLU A 2 -7.43 -21.95 -35.53
N ASN A 3 -6.11 -21.95 -35.68
CA ASN A 3 -5.22 -21.32 -34.72
C ASN A 3 -5.63 -19.84 -34.59
N ARG A 4 -6.36 -19.48 -33.53
CA ARG A 4 -6.57 -18.07 -33.21
C ARG A 4 -5.20 -17.49 -32.92
N ASN A 5 -4.57 -16.95 -33.99
CA ASN A 5 -3.34 -16.19 -33.85
C ASN A 5 -3.52 -15.19 -32.72
N GLN A 6 -2.62 -15.28 -31.77
CA GLN A 6 -2.59 -14.41 -30.57
C GLN A 6 -2.75 -12.96 -30.97
N THR A 7 -3.95 -12.41 -30.80
CA THR A 7 -4.29 -11.03 -31.19
C THR A 7 -3.85 -10.02 -30.13
N TYR A 8 -3.39 -10.48 -28.96
CA TYR A 8 -2.97 -9.64 -27.85
C TYR A 8 -1.45 -9.52 -27.76
N LYS A 9 -1.01 -8.39 -27.23
CA LYS A 9 0.42 -8.09 -27.07
C LYS A 9 1.06 -8.97 -25.98
N PRO A 10 2.37 -9.31 -26.09
CA PRO A 10 3.05 -10.19 -25.12
C PRO A 10 3.01 -9.67 -23.69
N TYR A 11 2.82 -8.36 -23.50
CA TYR A 11 2.72 -7.69 -22.20
C TYR A 11 1.28 -7.49 -21.69
N ALA A 12 0.27 -8.03 -22.36
CA ALA A 12 -1.13 -7.86 -21.98
C ALA A 12 -1.42 -8.33 -20.52
N HIS A 13 -0.76 -9.41 -20.11
CA HIS A 13 -0.89 -9.93 -18.74
C HIS A 13 -0.37 -8.95 -17.68
N VAL A 14 0.67 -8.17 -18.00
CA VAL A 14 1.21 -7.11 -17.12
C VAL A 14 0.17 -5.99 -16.97
N ILE A 15 -0.43 -5.54 -18.09
CA ILE A 15 -1.50 -4.53 -18.09
C ILE A 15 -2.67 -4.99 -17.21
N VAL A 16 -3.17 -6.21 -17.44
CA VAL A 16 -4.28 -6.77 -16.66
C VAL A 16 -3.94 -6.85 -15.18
N LYS A 17 -2.68 -7.21 -14.84
CA LYS A 17 -2.27 -7.29 -13.44
C LYS A 17 -2.21 -5.92 -12.78
N LEU A 18 -1.70 -4.89 -13.47
CA LEU A 18 -1.68 -3.52 -12.96
C LEU A 18 -3.08 -2.95 -12.75
N LEU A 19 -4.04 -3.25 -13.63
CA LEU A 19 -5.44 -2.88 -13.46
C LEU A 19 -6.09 -3.53 -12.22
N ASN A 20 -5.61 -4.70 -11.82
CA ASN A 20 -6.10 -5.43 -10.65
C ASN A 20 -5.34 -5.09 -9.35
N GLY A 21 -4.30 -4.25 -9.40
CA GLY A 21 -3.56 -3.82 -8.21
C GLY A 21 -2.06 -3.71 -8.42
N VAL A 22 -1.33 -3.79 -7.32
CA VAL A 22 0.11 -3.63 -7.27
C VAL A 22 0.84 -4.88 -7.78
N ILE A 23 1.89 -4.68 -8.58
CA ILE A 23 2.86 -5.74 -8.93
C ILE A 23 4.04 -5.61 -7.97
N TYR A 24 4.42 -6.73 -7.36
CA TYR A 24 5.60 -6.83 -6.50
C TYR A 24 6.68 -7.69 -7.15
N ASP A 25 7.94 -7.39 -6.88
CA ASP A 25 9.11 -8.11 -7.40
C ASP A 25 9.24 -9.55 -6.84
N GLU A 26 8.52 -9.88 -5.76
CA GLU A 26 8.35 -11.25 -5.25
C GLU A 26 7.82 -12.21 -6.34
N ASN A 27 7.08 -11.70 -7.32
CA ASN A 27 6.71 -12.43 -8.53
C ASN A 27 7.73 -12.12 -9.63
N GLU A 28 8.88 -12.77 -9.55
CA GLU A 28 10.03 -12.52 -10.43
C GLU A 28 9.67 -12.49 -11.92
N LYS A 29 8.88 -13.47 -12.38
CA LYS A 29 8.49 -13.56 -13.79
C LYS A 29 7.71 -12.32 -14.22
N LEU A 30 6.66 -11.97 -13.48
CA LEU A 30 5.81 -10.82 -13.79
C LEU A 30 6.56 -9.50 -13.67
N TRP A 31 7.46 -9.41 -12.69
CA TRP A 31 8.32 -8.25 -12.49
C TRP A 31 9.30 -8.05 -13.65
N ASN A 32 9.97 -9.11 -14.08
CA ASN A 32 10.87 -9.07 -15.23
C ASN A 32 10.12 -8.71 -16.53
N ASP A 33 8.94 -9.28 -16.74
CA ASP A 33 8.09 -8.91 -17.89
C ASP A 33 7.68 -7.43 -17.83
N LEU A 34 7.32 -6.90 -16.65
CA LEU A 34 7.04 -5.47 -16.47
C LEU A 34 8.26 -4.61 -16.84
N LEU A 35 9.45 -4.94 -16.35
CA LEU A 35 10.67 -4.19 -16.63
C LEU A 35 11.06 -4.25 -18.10
N GLN A 36 10.91 -5.42 -18.72
CA GLN A 36 11.20 -5.63 -20.15
C GLN A 36 10.26 -4.82 -21.05
N TYR A 37 8.98 -4.76 -20.69
CA TYR A 37 7.95 -4.10 -21.47
C TYR A 37 7.49 -2.77 -20.88
N GLN A 38 8.31 -2.15 -20.01
CA GLN A 38 7.93 -0.93 -19.28
C GLN A 38 7.43 0.17 -20.23
N VAL A 39 8.16 0.44 -21.33
CA VAL A 39 7.82 1.50 -22.29
C VAL A 39 6.45 1.26 -22.94
N PRO A 40 6.17 0.13 -23.61
CA PRO A 40 4.87 -0.07 -24.24
C PRO A 40 3.73 -0.22 -23.23
N VAL A 41 3.98 -0.67 -22.00
CA VAL A 41 2.99 -0.70 -20.90
C VAL A 41 2.64 0.72 -20.47
N SER A 42 3.65 1.59 -20.24
CA SER A 42 3.41 3.00 -19.90
C SER A 42 2.65 3.72 -21.01
N GLN A 43 3.05 3.57 -22.26
CA GLN A 43 2.35 4.17 -23.41
C GLN A 43 0.88 3.74 -23.53
N PHE A 44 0.56 2.51 -23.14
CA PHE A 44 -0.85 2.06 -23.10
C PHE A 44 -1.64 2.84 -22.05
N PHE A 45 -1.10 3.03 -20.86
CA PHE A 45 -1.79 3.71 -19.77
C PHE A 45 -1.82 5.23 -19.93
N GLU A 46 -0.80 5.82 -20.53
CA GLU A 46 -0.76 7.27 -20.86
C GLU A 46 -1.93 7.71 -21.73
N GLN A 47 -2.40 6.84 -22.67
CA GLN A 47 -3.56 7.13 -23.50
C GLN A 47 -4.85 7.35 -22.72
N ILE A 48 -4.91 6.90 -21.50
CA ILE A 48 -6.06 7.04 -20.60
C ILE A 48 -5.71 7.87 -19.34
N ALA A 49 -4.68 8.72 -19.46
CA ALA A 49 -4.20 9.61 -18.39
C ALA A 49 -3.84 8.87 -17.09
N ILE A 50 -3.14 7.76 -17.21
CA ILE A 50 -2.61 6.98 -16.08
C ILE A 50 -1.10 6.80 -16.25
N ASP A 51 -0.34 7.03 -15.18
CA ASP A 51 1.07 6.72 -15.08
C ASP A 51 1.31 5.33 -14.48
N VAL A 52 2.33 4.64 -14.97
CA VAL A 52 2.87 3.42 -14.38
C VAL A 52 4.07 3.79 -13.53
N ILE A 53 3.91 3.82 -12.23
CA ILE A 53 4.99 4.09 -11.29
C ILE A 53 5.69 2.78 -10.95
N VAL A 54 7.01 2.73 -11.19
CA VAL A 54 7.86 1.56 -10.90
C VAL A 54 8.94 1.96 -9.91
N ASP A 55 8.82 1.51 -8.67
CA ASP A 55 9.84 1.66 -7.65
C ASP A 55 10.70 0.39 -7.59
N LYS A 56 11.88 0.46 -8.25
CA LYS A 56 12.83 -0.67 -8.29
C LYS A 56 13.53 -0.91 -6.96
N LYS A 57 13.68 0.14 -6.13
CA LYS A 57 14.32 0.06 -4.83
C LYS A 57 13.43 -0.70 -3.85
N ASP A 58 12.18 -0.30 -3.78
CA ASP A 58 11.21 -0.90 -2.88
C ASP A 58 10.48 -2.10 -3.48
N GLY A 59 10.71 -2.39 -4.78
CA GLY A 59 10.24 -3.60 -5.47
C GLY A 59 8.74 -3.67 -5.68
N TYR A 60 8.10 -2.55 -6.06
CA TYR A 60 6.69 -2.53 -6.42
C TYR A 60 6.40 -1.63 -7.63
N ALA A 61 5.27 -1.89 -8.30
CA ALA A 61 4.74 -1.03 -9.34
C ALA A 61 3.22 -0.90 -9.22
N TYR A 62 2.70 0.31 -9.51
CA TYR A 62 1.28 0.62 -9.40
C TYR A 62 0.85 1.69 -10.40
N LEU A 63 -0.47 1.88 -10.55
CA LEU A 63 -1.05 2.89 -11.40
C LEU A 63 -1.37 4.16 -10.62
N LYS A 64 -0.94 5.31 -11.14
CA LYS A 64 -1.26 6.64 -10.61
C LYS A 64 -1.99 7.46 -11.67
N GLN A 65 -3.12 8.08 -11.30
CA GLN A 65 -3.83 8.98 -12.21
C GLN A 65 -3.02 10.26 -12.42
N ILE A 66 -2.95 10.72 -13.67
CA ILE A 66 -2.34 12.00 -14.03
C ILE A 66 -3.34 13.11 -13.71
N GLU A 67 -2.87 14.17 -13.08
CA GLU A 67 -3.63 15.40 -12.88
C GLU A 67 -3.68 16.16 -14.22
N ILE A 68 -4.89 16.51 -14.67
CA ILE A 68 -5.13 17.11 -15.98
C ILE A 68 -5.18 18.64 -15.94
N ASP A 69 -5.21 19.23 -14.73
CA ASP A 69 -5.21 20.66 -14.49
C ASP A 69 -4.50 21.03 -13.18
N GLU A 70 -4.33 22.34 -12.96
CA GLU A 70 -3.71 22.90 -11.75
C GLU A 70 -4.54 22.69 -10.47
N GLU A 71 -5.82 22.34 -10.62
CA GLU A 71 -6.74 22.05 -9.50
C GLU A 71 -6.62 20.60 -9.02
N GLY A 72 -5.80 19.77 -9.69
CA GLY A 72 -5.58 18.35 -9.36
C GLY A 72 -6.72 17.43 -9.80
N ASN A 73 -7.53 17.85 -10.78
CA ASN A 73 -8.55 17.00 -11.36
C ASN A 73 -7.92 15.86 -12.16
N THR A 74 -8.63 14.72 -12.24
CA THR A 74 -8.22 13.53 -12.98
C THR A 74 -9.39 13.01 -13.82
N ILE A 75 -9.13 12.18 -14.84
CA ILE A 75 -10.21 11.56 -15.64
C ILE A 75 -11.12 10.64 -14.79
N GLY A 76 -10.68 10.25 -13.59
CA GLY A 76 -11.53 9.51 -12.66
C GLY A 76 -11.67 8.01 -12.97
N LEU A 77 -10.77 7.42 -13.75
CA LEU A 77 -10.77 6.00 -14.09
C LEU A 77 -10.54 5.07 -12.88
N VAL A 78 -9.85 5.56 -11.85
CA VAL A 78 -9.60 4.81 -10.62
C VAL A 78 -10.33 5.51 -9.48
N ARG A 79 -11.25 4.80 -8.82
CA ARG A 79 -11.97 5.34 -7.68
C ARG A 79 -11.01 5.67 -6.55
N ARG A 80 -10.93 6.94 -6.19
CA ARG A 80 -10.23 7.37 -4.96
C ARG A 80 -11.07 6.97 -3.75
N ILE A 81 -10.61 6.02 -2.96
CA ILE A 81 -11.24 5.68 -1.68
C ILE A 81 -10.53 6.50 -0.61
N PRO A 82 -11.19 7.52 -0.01
CA PRO A 82 -10.59 8.28 1.07
C PRO A 82 -10.43 7.39 2.29
N LEU A 83 -9.24 7.37 2.86
CA LEU A 83 -9.00 6.73 4.15
C LEU A 83 -9.74 7.51 5.24
N LYS A 84 -10.45 6.81 6.11
CA LYS A 84 -10.96 7.39 7.34
C LYS A 84 -9.79 7.82 8.22
N TYR A 85 -10.00 8.84 9.05
CA TYR A 85 -8.96 9.37 9.92
C TYR A 85 -8.24 8.29 10.72
N GLU A 86 -8.99 7.39 11.36
CA GLU A 86 -8.45 6.31 12.19
C GLU A 86 -7.60 5.32 11.36
N SER A 87 -8.05 4.96 10.16
CA SER A 87 -7.27 4.10 9.25
C SER A 87 -6.02 4.80 8.73
N SER A 88 -6.10 6.12 8.44
CA SER A 88 -4.93 6.93 8.05
C SER A 88 -3.88 6.96 9.15
N LEU A 89 -4.32 7.09 10.38
CA LEU A 89 -3.47 7.09 11.56
C LEU A 89 -2.72 5.77 11.72
N ILE A 90 -3.42 4.64 11.58
CA ILE A 90 -2.78 3.32 11.61
C ILE A 90 -1.77 3.19 10.46
N CYS A 91 -2.08 3.71 9.26
CA CYS A 91 -1.14 3.69 8.13
C CYS A 91 0.12 4.52 8.43
N VAL A 92 0.00 5.65 9.11
CA VAL A 92 1.16 6.46 9.55
C VAL A 92 2.04 5.66 10.50
N PHE A 93 1.47 4.98 11.50
CA PHE A 93 2.24 4.11 12.39
C PHE A 93 2.92 2.95 11.67
N LEU A 94 2.20 2.29 10.77
CA LEU A 94 2.78 1.22 9.95
C LEU A 94 3.95 1.74 9.09
N ARG A 95 3.83 2.96 8.60
CA ARG A 95 4.89 3.62 7.81
C ARG A 95 6.11 3.93 8.67
N GLU A 96 5.94 4.47 9.89
CA GLU A 96 7.03 4.70 10.84
C GLU A 96 7.72 3.40 11.24
N MET A 97 6.94 2.37 11.59
CA MET A 97 7.49 1.05 11.93
C MET A 97 8.29 0.44 10.78
N LEU A 98 7.86 0.67 9.53
CA LEU A 98 8.58 0.20 8.35
C LEU A 98 9.91 0.94 8.18
N ASP A 99 9.95 2.26 8.41
CA ASP A 99 11.18 3.05 8.34
C ASP A 99 12.17 2.63 9.43
N ASP A 100 11.71 2.49 10.67
CA ASP A 100 12.54 2.03 11.79
C ASP A 100 13.07 0.62 11.53
N PHE A 101 12.23 -0.25 10.96
CA PHE A 101 12.64 -1.60 10.60
C PHE A 101 13.74 -1.59 9.54
N GLU A 102 13.61 -0.78 8.48
CA GLU A 102 14.60 -0.69 7.40
C GLU A 102 15.95 -0.12 7.87
N ILE A 103 15.93 0.78 8.86
CA ILE A 103 17.16 1.33 9.45
C ILE A 103 17.87 0.28 10.31
N ASN A 104 17.12 -0.52 11.06
CA ASN A 104 17.67 -1.42 12.08
C ASN A 104 17.88 -2.87 11.59
N ASN A 105 17.31 -3.26 10.44
CA ASN A 105 17.34 -4.65 9.95
C ASN A 105 17.81 -4.72 8.50
N VAL A 106 19.12 -4.74 8.29
CA VAL A 106 19.73 -4.77 6.95
C VAL A 106 19.48 -6.09 6.22
N ASP A 107 19.35 -7.20 6.96
CA ASP A 107 19.26 -8.55 6.40
C ASP A 107 17.81 -9.00 6.12
N GLN A 108 16.82 -8.30 6.64
CA GLN A 108 15.41 -8.66 6.47
C GLN A 108 14.69 -7.63 5.61
N ARG A 109 14.06 -8.12 4.54
CA ARG A 109 13.38 -7.25 3.60
C ARG A 109 11.96 -6.85 4.04
N ASN A 110 11.22 -7.75 4.65
CA ASN A 110 9.80 -7.57 4.94
C ASN A 110 9.55 -7.43 6.43
N LEU A 111 8.82 -6.40 6.80
CA LEU A 111 8.33 -6.21 8.17
C LEU A 111 7.09 -7.07 8.41
N TYR A 112 7.17 -7.93 9.42
CA TYR A 112 6.03 -8.71 9.92
C TYR A 112 5.63 -8.23 11.30
N ILE A 113 4.32 -8.07 11.52
CA ILE A 113 3.76 -7.61 12.79
C ILE A 113 2.56 -8.46 13.17
N THR A 114 2.36 -8.75 14.45
CA THR A 114 1.14 -9.39 14.93
C THR A 114 0.05 -8.35 15.18
N HIS A 115 -1.20 -8.79 15.16
CA HIS A 115 -2.35 -7.95 15.52
C HIS A 115 -2.17 -7.31 16.90
N LYS A 116 -1.72 -8.11 17.87
CA LYS A 116 -1.41 -7.63 19.23
C LYS A 116 -0.33 -6.56 19.25
N GLN A 117 0.82 -6.81 18.61
CA GLN A 117 1.91 -5.83 18.57
C GLN A 117 1.47 -4.49 17.98
N LEU A 118 0.69 -4.52 16.89
CA LEU A 118 0.17 -3.30 16.28
C LEU A 118 -0.79 -2.57 17.22
N LYS A 119 -1.68 -3.30 17.89
CA LYS A 119 -2.60 -2.75 18.89
C LYS A 119 -1.85 -2.12 20.07
N ASP A 120 -0.90 -2.85 20.65
CA ASP A 120 -0.09 -2.38 21.78
C ASP A 120 0.70 -1.11 21.41
N HIS A 121 1.27 -1.06 20.20
CA HIS A 121 2.00 0.11 19.72
C HIS A 121 1.10 1.35 19.62
N ILE A 122 -0.09 1.20 19.05
CA ILE A 122 -1.09 2.28 18.96
C ILE A 122 -1.56 2.70 20.36
N GLU A 123 -1.77 1.75 21.27
CA GLU A 123 -2.17 2.03 22.64
C GLU A 123 -1.16 2.86 23.42
N LEU A 124 0.12 2.61 23.21
CA LEU A 124 1.21 3.38 23.85
C LEU A 124 1.25 4.83 23.35
N PHE A 125 0.91 5.03 22.08
CA PHE A 125 0.98 6.35 21.47
C PHE A 125 -0.14 7.30 21.93
N PHE A 126 -1.35 6.78 22.08
CA PHE A 126 -2.50 7.58 22.51
C PHE A 126 -2.55 7.80 24.02
N LYS A 127 -2.14 8.99 24.47
CA LYS A 127 -2.32 9.43 25.86
C LYS A 127 -3.77 9.82 26.16
N GLU A 128 -4.52 10.34 25.17
CA GLU A 128 -5.90 10.77 25.34
C GLU A 128 -6.90 9.59 25.26
N LYS A 129 -7.71 9.43 26.31
CA LYS A 129 -8.64 8.31 26.45
C LYS A 129 -9.75 8.24 25.39
N ALA A 130 -10.31 9.39 24.96
CA ALA A 130 -11.48 9.42 24.09
C ALA A 130 -11.18 8.91 22.66
N ASN A 131 -10.12 9.40 22.04
CA ASN A 131 -9.71 8.98 20.69
C ASN A 131 -9.20 7.53 20.67
N LYS A 132 -8.52 7.10 21.72
CA LYS A 132 -8.07 5.73 21.93
C LYS A 132 -9.24 4.76 21.98
N VAL A 133 -10.27 5.01 22.79
CA VAL A 133 -11.44 4.14 22.92
C VAL A 133 -12.16 3.97 21.60
N LYS A 134 -12.37 5.06 20.85
CA LYS A 134 -13.03 5.01 19.53
C LYS A 134 -12.22 4.18 18.51
N LEU A 135 -10.91 4.38 18.43
CA LEU A 135 -10.05 3.65 17.52
C LEU A 135 -10.01 2.16 17.87
N LEU A 136 -9.81 1.83 19.15
CA LEU A 136 -9.71 0.45 19.60
C LEU A 136 -11.04 -0.32 19.51
N SER A 137 -12.20 0.34 19.68
CA SER A 137 -13.51 -0.31 19.55
C SER A 137 -13.80 -0.81 18.11
N GLN A 138 -13.17 -0.21 17.09
CA GLN A 138 -13.31 -0.59 15.69
C GLN A 138 -11.99 -1.04 15.05
N PHE A 139 -11.01 -1.40 15.87
CA PHE A 139 -9.65 -1.70 15.41
C PHE A 139 -9.62 -2.77 14.31
N ASP A 140 -10.34 -3.87 14.51
CA ASP A 140 -10.45 -4.95 13.52
C ASP A 140 -10.99 -4.45 12.17
N ASN A 141 -11.99 -3.57 12.19
CA ASN A 141 -12.55 -3.02 10.95
C ASN A 141 -11.53 -2.13 10.23
N HIS A 142 -10.75 -1.36 10.98
CA HIS A 142 -9.68 -0.55 10.40
C HIS A 142 -8.58 -1.41 9.79
N ILE A 143 -8.15 -2.49 10.49
CA ILE A 143 -7.16 -3.43 9.97
C ILE A 143 -7.66 -4.13 8.71
N ASN A 144 -8.91 -4.62 8.69
CA ASN A 144 -9.49 -5.25 7.50
C ASN A 144 -9.50 -4.28 6.31
N ASN A 145 -9.90 -3.02 6.53
CA ASN A 145 -9.85 -1.99 5.49
C ASN A 145 -8.42 -1.76 4.95
N ILE A 146 -7.41 -1.74 5.82
CA ILE A 146 -6.01 -1.59 5.43
C ILE A 146 -5.50 -2.81 4.65
N VAL A 147 -5.98 -4.01 4.98
CA VAL A 147 -5.72 -5.25 4.22
C VAL A 147 -6.38 -5.18 2.83
N GLU A 148 -7.64 -4.75 2.74
CA GLU A 148 -8.35 -4.59 1.47
C GLU A 148 -7.68 -3.54 0.56
N LEU A 149 -7.10 -2.49 1.15
CA LEU A 149 -6.32 -1.49 0.43
C LEU A 149 -4.92 -1.96 0.00
N GLY A 150 -4.51 -3.16 0.45
CA GLY A 150 -3.24 -3.77 0.08
C GLY A 150 -2.02 -3.22 0.81
N PHE A 151 -2.19 -2.47 1.90
CA PHE A 151 -1.08 -1.98 2.74
C PHE A 151 -0.64 -2.99 3.79
N LEU A 152 -1.53 -3.92 4.16
CA LEU A 152 -1.23 -5.10 4.95
C LEU A 152 -1.61 -6.37 4.18
N LYS A 153 -0.81 -7.41 4.31
CA LYS A 153 -1.12 -8.75 3.80
C LYS A 153 -1.17 -9.71 4.98
N LYS A 154 -2.32 -10.34 5.18
CA LYS A 154 -2.48 -11.36 6.22
C LYS A 154 -1.65 -12.59 5.87
N ILE A 155 -0.84 -13.07 6.82
CA ILE A 155 0.04 -14.24 6.67
C ILE A 155 -0.48 -15.37 7.54
N GLY A 156 -0.86 -16.47 6.88
CA GLY A 156 -1.39 -17.66 7.56
C GLY A 156 -2.78 -17.44 8.18
N ASN A 157 -3.40 -18.53 8.62
CA ASN A 157 -4.60 -18.50 9.44
C ASN A 157 -4.19 -18.88 10.88
N SER A 158 -4.23 -17.92 11.79
CA SER A 158 -4.19 -18.25 13.20
C SER A 158 -5.57 -18.78 13.62
N GLU A 159 -5.71 -20.10 13.70
CA GLU A 159 -6.96 -20.75 14.15
C GLU A 159 -7.21 -20.49 15.64
N ASN A 160 -6.19 -20.11 16.41
CA ASN A 160 -6.25 -20.12 17.88
C ASN A 160 -6.43 -18.74 18.54
N SER A 161 -6.08 -17.63 17.92
CA SER A 161 -6.25 -16.29 18.51
C SER A 161 -6.11 -15.18 17.46
N LYS A 162 -6.99 -14.17 17.52
CA LYS A 162 -6.86 -12.95 16.70
C LYS A 162 -5.56 -12.21 16.97
N ASP A 163 -5.12 -12.17 18.21
CA ASP A 163 -3.92 -11.46 18.66
C ASP A 163 -2.64 -12.01 18.01
N GLU A 164 -2.64 -13.31 17.66
CA GLU A 164 -1.52 -13.99 16.98
C GLU A 164 -1.56 -13.85 15.45
N THR A 165 -2.62 -13.27 14.89
CA THR A 165 -2.71 -13.03 13.45
C THR A 165 -1.52 -12.17 13.00
N ARG A 166 -0.75 -12.69 12.02
CA ARG A 166 0.42 -11.99 11.48
C ARG A 166 0.08 -11.28 10.19
N TYR A 167 0.66 -10.11 10.03
CA TYR A 167 0.56 -9.29 8.83
C TYR A 167 1.95 -8.95 8.32
N GLU A 168 2.10 -8.91 7.01
CA GLU A 168 3.23 -8.30 6.33
C GLU A 168 2.85 -6.86 5.99
N VAL A 169 3.68 -5.90 6.37
CA VAL A 169 3.53 -4.50 5.98
C VAL A 169 4.06 -4.35 4.56
N LYS A 170 3.19 -4.01 3.62
CA LYS A 170 3.56 -3.87 2.21
C LYS A 170 4.18 -2.49 1.93
N ARG A 171 5.31 -2.50 1.23
CA ARG A 171 6.10 -1.29 0.93
C ARG A 171 5.34 -0.23 0.12
N ILE A 172 4.29 -0.61 -0.60
CA ILE A 172 3.39 0.33 -1.28
C ILE A 172 2.81 1.42 -0.36
N ILE A 173 2.80 1.19 0.97
CA ILE A 173 2.38 2.19 1.95
C ILE A 173 3.20 3.49 1.84
N LYS A 174 4.47 3.41 1.40
CA LYS A 174 5.35 4.57 1.18
C LYS A 174 4.83 5.49 0.08
N ALA A 175 4.19 4.93 -0.95
CA ALA A 175 3.56 5.71 -2.02
C ALA A 175 2.31 6.49 -1.55
N LYS A 176 1.65 6.01 -0.50
CA LYS A 176 0.45 6.65 0.08
C LYS A 176 0.80 7.60 1.23
N ILE A 177 1.69 7.16 2.10
CA ILE A 177 2.16 7.94 3.26
C ILE A 177 3.59 8.39 2.95
N THR A 178 3.70 9.53 2.27
CA THR A 178 4.99 10.14 1.94
C THR A 178 5.65 10.74 3.18
N ASN A 179 6.93 11.08 3.09
CA ASN A 179 7.65 11.71 4.19
C ASN A 179 6.99 13.04 4.62
N ASP A 180 6.49 13.83 3.65
CA ASP A 180 5.78 15.09 3.93
C ASP A 180 4.52 14.85 4.77
N VAL A 181 3.74 13.83 4.41
CA VAL A 181 2.52 13.43 5.16
C VAL A 181 2.89 12.99 6.57
N LEU A 182 4.02 12.26 6.72
CA LEU A 182 4.52 11.80 8.01
C LEU A 182 4.95 12.98 8.90
N GLU A 183 5.70 13.93 8.34
CA GLU A 183 6.15 15.12 9.06
C GLU A 183 4.98 16.02 9.47
N ASP A 184 4.03 16.25 8.58
CA ASP A 184 2.83 17.04 8.88
C ASP A 184 1.98 16.40 9.98
N PHE A 185 1.92 15.07 9.98
CA PHE A 185 1.24 14.33 11.02
C PHE A 185 1.96 14.47 12.38
N LYS A 186 3.29 14.33 12.42
CA LYS A 186 4.09 14.53 13.63
C LYS A 186 3.90 15.92 14.22
N LYS A 187 3.96 16.96 13.38
CA LYS A 187 3.72 18.35 13.81
C LYS A 187 2.34 18.54 14.44
N LYS A 188 1.30 17.95 13.82
CA LYS A 188 -0.07 18.02 14.35
C LYS A 188 -0.23 17.30 15.69
N LEU A 189 0.48 16.20 15.89
CA LEU A 189 0.48 15.49 17.18
C LEU A 189 1.15 16.29 18.29
N GLU A 190 2.29 16.93 17.99
CA GLU A 190 3.01 17.78 18.96
C GLU A 190 2.21 19.00 19.37
N GLN A 191 1.36 19.53 18.49
CA GLN A 191 0.49 20.68 18.78
C GLN A 191 -0.75 20.33 19.62
N ASN A 192 -1.13 19.04 19.69
CA ASN A 192 -2.29 18.57 20.43
C ASN A 192 -1.91 17.86 21.77
N VAL A 193 -0.65 17.99 22.19
CA VAL A 193 -0.12 17.55 23.49
C VAL A 193 0.12 18.76 24.38
#